data_bc5853107565c6b4c982a3facf2c71d8
#
_entry.id   bc5853107565c6b4c982a3facf2c71d8
#
_cell.length_a   1.000
_cell.length_b   1.000
_cell.length_c   1.000
_cell.angle_alpha   90.00
_cell.angle_beta   90.00
_cell.angle_gamma   90.00
#
_symmetry.space_group_name_H-M   'P 1'
#
loop_
_entity.id
_entity.type
_entity.pdbx_description
1 polymer ?
#
loop_
_entity_poly.entity_id
_entity_poly.type
_entity_poly.pdbx_seq_one_letter_code
_entity_poly.pdbx_strand_id
1 'polypeptide(L)'
;KNINNEVVRSFWSEDNEKFEDGNGFEQIEPFIKNKTLVGYNNYYYDDKMLVLMMRGLKPTDLHKFNDRLIGGDKCSDIKIPAWFKSLDCMQQIGVAHPSLKQIEGNMGMSIVESEVSFTIDRPLTEEEKQETCEYCSYDIQATIEIFKLRKHSYFDTKESLLKLYDNSKAARWNTTTISANILLDYPLPKWNRLQIPEDKWKHVDELPTPAYEMWKYAESDPTYKGTYSEEIFDCDIKFAFGGLPGENVNEHWFEDVKLLDVASMYPSIIINLNVLGRATNVYQSLKEERLKIKHVDKQKSDALKIVLNSVYGNLKNQYSLLFNPLASATVCIYGQMALFDLCRRLYHADYTLININTDGVAFKDNDPNSPLRNFMDYEIIWKQWEQDWNMTLELDEFDTWIQKDVNNYIAIKDGKVKVKGAETNKYNFN
;
A
#
# COMPACT_ATOMS: atom_id res chain seq x y z
N LYS A 1 21.72 20.14 -3.02
CA LYS A 1 22.02 19.95 -1.61
C LYS A 1 22.24 18.47 -1.29
N ASN A 2 22.94 18.15 -0.22
CA ASN A 2 23.06 16.79 0.30
C ASN A 2 21.96 16.49 1.36
N ILE A 3 21.96 15.27 1.89
CA ILE A 3 20.95 14.83 2.88
C ILE A 3 20.97 15.65 4.20
N ASN A 4 22.06 16.36 4.48
CA ASN A 4 22.20 17.25 5.63
C ASN A 4 21.76 18.70 5.32
N ASN A 5 21.15 18.92 4.18
CA ASN A 5 20.70 20.24 3.67
C ASN A 5 21.85 21.23 3.35
N GLU A 6 23.07 20.74 3.18
CA GLU A 6 24.22 21.55 2.79
C GLU A 6 24.26 21.71 1.26
N VAL A 7 24.51 22.92 0.77
CA VAL A 7 24.72 23.18 -0.67
C VAL A 7 26.06 22.59 -1.08
N VAL A 8 26.03 21.58 -1.94
CA VAL A 8 27.22 20.91 -2.46
C VAL A 8 27.70 21.57 -3.74
N ARG A 9 26.77 21.90 -4.64
CA ARG A 9 27.07 22.59 -5.90
C ARG A 9 25.81 23.18 -6.52
N SER A 10 25.98 24.33 -7.19
CA SER A 10 24.99 24.95 -8.08
C SER A 10 25.56 25.06 -9.49
N PHE A 11 24.71 24.95 -10.49
CA PHE A 11 25.05 25.11 -11.90
C PHE A 11 24.12 26.15 -12.50
N TRP A 12 24.68 27.17 -13.13
CA TRP A 12 23.95 28.22 -13.79
C TRP A 12 24.28 28.23 -15.29
N SER A 13 23.29 28.53 -16.11
CA SER A 13 23.47 28.63 -17.56
C SER A 13 24.40 29.74 -17.97
N GLU A 14 24.45 30.82 -17.19
CA GLU A 14 25.24 32.02 -17.43
C GLU A 14 26.72 31.88 -17.08
N ASP A 15 27.09 30.87 -16.26
CA ASP A 15 28.50 30.61 -15.93
C ASP A 15 29.32 30.16 -17.15
N ASN A 16 28.68 30.16 -18.32
CA ASN A 16 29.30 29.71 -19.55
C ASN A 16 28.94 30.64 -20.71
N GLU A 17 29.82 31.55 -21.07
CA GLU A 17 29.84 32.15 -22.40
C GLU A 17 29.86 31.07 -23.54
N LYS A 18 30.17 29.84 -23.18
CA LYS A 18 30.18 28.64 -24.01
C LYS A 18 28.82 28.00 -24.27
N PHE A 19 27.70 28.50 -23.71
CA PHE A 19 26.36 27.99 -24.00
C PHE A 19 25.98 28.11 -25.47
N GLU A 20 26.56 29.08 -26.20
CA GLU A 20 26.39 29.20 -27.65
C GLU A 20 26.99 28.01 -28.40
N ASP A 21 28.02 27.37 -27.85
CA ASP A 21 28.69 26.19 -28.40
C ASP A 21 28.08 24.83 -27.90
N GLY A 22 27.04 24.85 -27.09
CA GLY A 22 26.31 23.66 -26.64
C GLY A 22 26.89 22.95 -25.42
N ASN A 23 27.92 23.47 -24.75
CA ASN A 23 28.71 22.77 -23.73
C ASN A 23 28.52 23.26 -22.29
N GLY A 24 27.49 24.06 -22.00
CA GLY A 24 27.28 24.70 -20.69
C GLY A 24 27.09 23.77 -19.50
N PHE A 25 26.61 22.56 -19.71
CA PHE A 25 26.31 21.60 -18.63
C PHE A 25 27.26 20.38 -18.60
N GLU A 26 28.40 20.42 -19.27
CA GLU A 26 29.39 19.33 -19.29
C GLU A 26 29.83 18.84 -17.91
N GLN A 27 29.80 19.73 -16.92
CA GLN A 27 30.22 19.41 -15.55
C GLN A 27 29.16 18.69 -14.73
N ILE A 28 27.90 18.66 -15.19
CA ILE A 28 26.80 18.02 -14.45
C ILE A 28 26.99 16.49 -14.46
N GLU A 29 27.23 15.90 -15.63
CA GLU A 29 27.39 14.45 -15.76
C GLU A 29 28.51 13.89 -14.86
N PRO A 30 29.76 14.39 -14.92
CA PRO A 30 30.83 13.92 -14.03
C PRO A 30 30.49 14.09 -12.55
N PHE A 31 29.77 15.17 -12.19
CA PHE A 31 29.39 15.44 -10.82
C PHE A 31 28.36 14.45 -10.27
N ILE A 32 27.38 14.01 -11.09
CA ILE A 32 26.26 13.15 -10.64
C ILE A 32 26.48 11.65 -10.91
N LYS A 33 27.41 11.29 -11.79
CA LYS A 33 27.57 9.93 -12.33
C LYS A 33 27.64 8.81 -11.30
N ASN A 34 28.19 9.06 -10.13
CA ASN A 34 28.32 8.08 -9.04
C ASN A 34 27.44 8.42 -7.82
N LYS A 35 26.43 9.26 -8.01
CA LYS A 35 25.51 9.69 -6.98
C LYS A 35 24.11 9.19 -7.28
N THR A 36 23.29 9.05 -6.24
CA THR A 36 21.86 8.85 -6.37
C THR A 36 21.18 10.19 -6.14
N LEU A 37 20.47 10.67 -7.14
CA LEU A 37 19.67 11.88 -7.04
C LEU A 37 18.35 11.55 -6.33
N VAL A 38 17.82 12.50 -5.59
CA VAL A 38 16.52 12.40 -4.93
C VAL A 38 15.73 13.64 -5.28
N GLY A 39 14.53 13.47 -5.77
CA GLY A 39 13.63 14.55 -6.14
C GLY A 39 12.19 14.25 -5.75
N TYR A 40 11.31 15.17 -6.08
CA TYR A 40 9.88 15.03 -5.94
C TYR A 40 9.21 15.17 -7.32
N ASN A 41 8.51 14.16 -7.78
CA ASN A 41 7.97 14.05 -9.15
C ASN A 41 9.06 14.10 -10.26
N ASN A 42 10.31 13.88 -9.90
CA ASN A 42 11.47 14.04 -10.78
C ASN A 42 11.49 13.01 -11.92
N TYR A 43 10.90 11.85 -11.79
CA TYR A 43 10.85 10.85 -12.86
C TYR A 43 10.12 11.36 -14.10
N TYR A 44 9.17 12.26 -13.95
CA TYR A 44 8.35 12.78 -15.04
C TYR A 44 8.89 14.08 -15.62
N TYR A 45 9.63 14.87 -14.84
CA TYR A 45 10.09 16.18 -15.24
C TYR A 45 11.62 16.37 -15.08
N ASP A 46 12.12 16.51 -13.85
CA ASP A 46 13.49 16.96 -13.58
C ASP A 46 14.56 16.06 -14.18
N ASP A 47 14.40 14.72 -14.07
CA ASP A 47 15.36 13.77 -14.64
C ASP A 47 15.49 13.91 -16.15
N LYS A 48 14.40 14.24 -16.84
CA LYS A 48 14.41 14.43 -18.30
C LYS A 48 15.06 15.74 -18.68
N MET A 49 14.70 16.82 -17.98
CA MET A 49 15.31 18.12 -18.19
C MET A 49 16.82 18.05 -17.93
N LEU A 50 17.24 17.40 -16.85
CA LEU A 50 18.65 17.21 -16.50
C LEU A 50 19.42 16.42 -17.58
N VAL A 51 18.79 15.39 -18.15
CA VAL A 51 19.39 14.63 -19.27
C VAL A 51 19.52 15.48 -20.53
N LEU A 52 18.55 16.32 -20.83
CA LEU A 52 18.63 17.23 -21.98
C LEU A 52 19.72 18.28 -21.78
N MET A 53 19.85 18.83 -20.57
CA MET A 53 20.95 19.73 -20.21
C MET A 53 22.32 19.07 -20.41
N MET A 54 22.49 17.83 -19.91
CA MET A 54 23.75 17.08 -20.09
C MET A 54 24.06 16.75 -21.55
N ARG A 55 23.05 16.74 -22.44
CA ARG A 55 23.23 16.58 -23.88
C ARG A 55 23.60 17.90 -24.59
N GLY A 56 23.71 19.02 -23.86
CA GLY A 56 24.09 20.31 -24.35
C GLY A 56 22.98 21.02 -25.13
N LEU A 57 21.70 20.78 -24.83
CA LEU A 57 20.62 21.53 -25.46
C LEU A 57 20.66 22.99 -25.03
N LYS A 58 20.38 23.89 -26.00
CA LYS A 58 20.27 25.31 -25.75
C LYS A 58 19.04 25.65 -24.88
N PRO A 59 19.07 26.76 -24.13
CA PRO A 59 17.93 27.20 -23.32
C PRO A 59 16.60 27.26 -24.07
N THR A 60 16.61 27.77 -25.32
CA THR A 60 15.43 27.84 -26.20
C THR A 60 14.84 26.47 -26.54
N ASP A 61 15.66 25.43 -26.68
CA ASP A 61 15.18 24.06 -26.92
C ASP A 61 14.75 23.38 -25.62
N LEU A 62 15.44 23.66 -24.52
CA LEU A 62 14.99 23.24 -23.19
C LEU A 62 13.60 23.79 -22.88
N HIS A 63 13.32 25.06 -23.21
CA HIS A 63 12.00 25.66 -23.04
C HIS A 63 10.91 24.92 -23.83
N LYS A 64 11.16 24.54 -25.08
CA LYS A 64 10.20 23.73 -25.86
C LYS A 64 9.89 22.37 -25.22
N PHE A 65 10.89 21.71 -24.65
CA PHE A 65 10.68 20.46 -23.92
C PHE A 65 9.95 20.68 -22.60
N ASN A 66 10.23 21.78 -21.90
CA ASN A 66 9.48 22.19 -20.72
C ASN A 66 7.99 22.32 -21.04
N ASP A 67 7.62 23.04 -22.10
CA ASP A 67 6.22 23.24 -22.49
C ASP A 67 5.53 21.91 -22.84
N ARG A 68 6.24 21.01 -23.53
CA ARG A 68 5.72 19.66 -23.80
C ARG A 68 5.45 18.88 -22.51
N LEU A 69 6.40 18.88 -21.58
CA LEU A 69 6.28 18.15 -20.31
C LEU A 69 5.16 18.70 -19.42
N ILE A 70 5.07 20.03 -19.30
CA ILE A 70 3.99 20.72 -18.55
C ILE A 70 2.64 20.48 -19.24
N GLY A 71 2.60 20.46 -20.57
CA GLY A 71 1.42 20.13 -21.37
C GLY A 71 0.97 18.67 -21.31
N GLY A 72 1.67 17.83 -20.56
CA GLY A 72 1.31 16.42 -20.33
C GLY A 72 1.89 15.43 -21.34
N ASP A 73 2.78 15.87 -22.26
CA ASP A 73 3.52 14.93 -23.09
C ASP A 73 4.53 14.16 -22.25
N LYS A 74 4.46 12.84 -22.33
CA LYS A 74 5.40 11.96 -21.59
C LYS A 74 6.84 12.07 -22.09
N CYS A 75 7.09 12.70 -23.21
CA CYS A 75 8.42 12.81 -23.83
C CYS A 75 9.21 11.50 -23.76
N SER A 76 8.60 10.40 -24.20
CA SER A 76 9.16 9.05 -24.12
C SER A 76 10.37 8.84 -25.04
N ASP A 77 10.61 9.77 -25.93
CA ASP A 77 11.79 9.91 -26.77
C ASP A 77 13.05 10.26 -25.97
N ILE A 78 12.89 10.91 -24.80
CA ILE A 78 14.01 11.21 -23.90
C ILE A 78 14.37 9.97 -23.10
N LYS A 79 15.44 9.30 -23.52
CA LYS A 79 15.94 8.09 -22.82
C LYS A 79 16.88 8.49 -21.70
N ILE A 80 16.56 8.06 -20.49
CA ILE A 80 17.42 8.22 -19.31
C ILE A 80 18.56 7.20 -19.41
N PRO A 81 19.84 7.59 -19.27
CA PRO A 81 20.97 6.68 -19.30
C PRO A 81 20.89 5.63 -18.17
N ALA A 82 21.35 4.41 -18.43
CA ALA A 82 21.30 3.32 -17.44
C ALA A 82 22.11 3.61 -16.16
N TRP A 83 23.17 4.41 -16.27
CA TRP A 83 23.97 4.81 -15.11
C TRP A 83 23.31 5.92 -14.24
N PHE A 84 22.30 6.60 -14.77
CA PHE A 84 21.61 7.70 -14.07
C PHE A 84 20.69 7.14 -12.98
N LYS A 85 21.11 7.32 -11.74
CA LYS A 85 20.37 6.82 -10.57
C LYS A 85 19.57 7.95 -9.94
N SER A 86 18.26 7.77 -9.84
CA SER A 86 17.39 8.71 -9.13
C SER A 86 16.28 7.97 -8.35
N LEU A 87 15.80 8.63 -7.30
CA LEU A 87 14.68 8.23 -6.47
C LEU A 87 13.64 9.35 -6.49
N ASP A 88 12.37 8.98 -6.54
CA ASP A 88 11.26 9.92 -6.58
C ASP A 88 10.44 9.83 -5.31
N CYS A 89 10.43 10.93 -4.53
CA CYS A 89 9.72 11.00 -3.27
C CYS A 89 8.18 11.06 -3.42
N MET A 90 7.65 11.41 -4.60
CA MET A 90 6.21 11.37 -4.84
C MET A 90 5.69 9.95 -5.07
N GLN A 91 6.55 9.01 -5.48
CA GLN A 91 6.13 7.67 -5.87
C GLN A 91 5.37 6.95 -4.75
N GLN A 92 4.14 6.54 -5.01
CA GLN A 92 3.22 5.89 -4.03
C GLN A 92 2.86 6.77 -2.81
N ILE A 93 2.84 8.09 -2.94
CA ILE A 93 2.17 8.96 -1.97
C ILE A 93 0.71 9.12 -2.40
N GLY A 94 -0.17 8.31 -1.79
CA GLY A 94 -1.62 8.39 -2.03
C GLY A 94 -2.05 8.19 -3.49
N VAL A 95 -3.34 8.26 -3.73
CA VAL A 95 -3.95 8.07 -5.06
C VAL A 95 -3.99 9.37 -5.86
N ALA A 96 -3.97 10.51 -5.17
CA ALA A 96 -4.23 11.82 -5.75
C ALA A 96 -2.97 12.54 -6.28
N HIS A 97 -1.79 11.92 -6.24
CA HIS A 97 -0.52 12.53 -6.64
C HIS A 97 -0.36 13.96 -6.09
N PRO A 98 -0.25 14.15 -4.76
CA PRO A 98 -0.26 15.46 -4.14
C PRO A 98 0.93 16.30 -4.63
N SER A 99 0.74 17.62 -4.77
CA SER A 99 1.84 18.53 -5.06
C SER A 99 2.80 18.61 -3.87
N LEU A 100 4.04 19.08 -4.10
CA LEU A 100 5.01 19.29 -3.04
C LEU A 100 4.44 20.25 -1.96
N LYS A 101 3.78 21.32 -2.39
CA LYS A 101 3.14 22.32 -1.50
C LYS A 101 2.04 21.72 -0.60
N GLN A 102 1.25 20.77 -1.13
CA GLN A 102 0.27 20.05 -0.31
C GLN A 102 0.95 19.20 0.77
N ILE A 103 2.07 18.56 0.45
CA ILE A 103 2.83 17.79 1.43
C ILE A 103 3.50 18.71 2.47
N GLU A 104 4.07 19.84 2.03
CA GLU A 104 4.62 20.85 2.95
C GLU A 104 3.58 21.29 3.98
N GLY A 105 2.37 21.65 3.52
CA GLY A 105 1.27 22.01 4.41
C GLY A 105 0.89 20.89 5.39
N ASN A 106 0.78 19.65 4.91
CA ASN A 106 0.49 18.49 5.76
C ASN A 106 1.59 18.18 6.79
N MET A 107 2.82 18.54 6.50
CA MET A 107 3.97 18.40 7.40
C MET A 107 4.11 19.57 8.38
N GLY A 108 3.23 20.59 8.30
CA GLY A 108 3.31 21.80 9.10
C GLY A 108 4.48 22.71 8.71
N MET A 109 5.01 22.58 7.51
CA MET A 109 6.00 23.47 6.95
C MET A 109 5.34 24.74 6.40
N SER A 110 6.08 25.85 6.37
CA SER A 110 5.63 27.07 5.69
C SER A 110 5.58 26.82 4.18
N ILE A 111 4.55 27.33 3.51
CA ILE A 111 4.47 27.30 2.05
C ILE A 111 5.16 28.55 1.55
N VAL A 112 6.24 28.37 0.77
CA VAL A 112 6.99 29.45 0.13
C VAL A 112 6.69 29.42 -1.36
N GLU A 113 6.36 30.57 -1.93
CA GLU A 113 6.17 30.79 -3.37
C GLU A 113 7.18 31.81 -3.86
N SER A 114 7.59 31.72 -5.12
CA SER A 114 8.45 32.74 -5.75
C SER A 114 7.61 33.79 -6.44
N GLU A 115 8.02 35.04 -6.33
CA GLU A 115 7.42 36.17 -7.08
C GLU A 115 8.01 36.27 -8.50
N VAL A 116 9.11 35.57 -8.77
CA VAL A 116 9.76 35.55 -10.10
C VAL A 116 8.89 34.76 -11.07
N SER A 117 8.43 35.45 -12.12
CA SER A 117 7.56 34.84 -13.13
C SER A 117 8.31 33.78 -13.96
N PHE A 118 7.67 32.61 -14.16
CA PHE A 118 8.19 31.54 -15.03
C PHE A 118 8.11 31.92 -16.55
N THR A 119 7.50 33.05 -16.89
CA THR A 119 7.34 33.51 -18.30
C THR A 119 8.28 34.65 -18.68
N ILE A 120 9.31 34.91 -17.86
CA ILE A 120 10.32 35.92 -18.17
C ILE A 120 11.09 35.47 -19.42
N ASP A 121 11.20 36.38 -20.42
CA ASP A 121 11.86 36.17 -21.70
C ASP A 121 13.21 36.91 -21.82
N ARG A 122 13.74 37.39 -20.70
CA ARG A 122 15.04 38.08 -20.55
C ARG A 122 15.90 37.35 -19.49
N PRO A 123 17.21 37.64 -19.45
CA PRO A 123 18.05 37.23 -18.33
C PRO A 123 17.51 37.74 -16.99
N LEU A 124 17.61 36.93 -15.95
CA LEU A 124 17.21 37.29 -14.60
C LEU A 124 18.18 38.34 -14.02
N THR A 125 17.65 39.25 -13.20
CA THR A 125 18.50 40.14 -12.37
C THR A 125 19.17 39.34 -11.25
N GLU A 126 20.16 39.92 -10.58
CA GLU A 126 20.84 39.25 -9.46
C GLU A 126 19.88 39.00 -8.29
N GLU A 127 18.94 39.90 -8.04
CA GLU A 127 17.88 39.76 -7.03
C GLU A 127 16.95 38.62 -7.41
N GLU A 128 16.48 38.54 -8.66
CA GLU A 128 15.63 37.43 -9.15
C GLU A 128 16.34 36.09 -9.12
N LYS A 129 17.64 36.05 -9.40
CA LYS A 129 18.45 34.84 -9.27
C LYS A 129 18.54 34.36 -7.80
N GLN A 130 18.78 35.31 -6.87
CA GLN A 130 18.85 35.00 -5.47
C GLN A 130 17.52 34.46 -4.97
N GLU A 131 16.40 35.09 -5.28
CA GLU A 131 15.06 34.66 -4.93
C GLU A 131 14.78 33.26 -5.48
N THR A 132 15.08 33.01 -6.76
CA THR A 132 14.92 31.67 -7.38
C THR A 132 15.74 30.62 -6.64
N CYS A 133 16.99 30.96 -6.24
CA CYS A 133 17.83 30.05 -5.45
C CYS A 133 17.26 29.74 -4.07
N GLU A 134 16.70 30.74 -3.40
CA GLU A 134 16.09 30.57 -2.07
C GLU A 134 14.84 29.70 -2.17
N TYR A 135 13.99 29.98 -3.15
CA TYR A 135 12.81 29.16 -3.46
C TYR A 135 13.17 27.69 -3.75
N CYS A 136 14.07 27.45 -4.70
CA CYS A 136 14.53 26.10 -5.02
C CYS A 136 15.20 25.42 -3.83
N SER A 137 15.93 26.18 -3.01
CA SER A 137 16.56 25.69 -1.78
C SER A 137 15.53 25.17 -0.78
N TYR A 138 14.40 25.85 -0.66
CA TYR A 138 13.31 25.48 0.22
C TYR A 138 12.61 24.21 -0.26
N ASP A 139 12.27 24.12 -1.55
CA ASP A 139 11.67 22.92 -2.16
C ASP A 139 12.57 21.68 -1.99
N ILE A 140 13.89 21.86 -2.13
CA ILE A 140 14.86 20.78 -1.87
C ILE A 140 14.86 20.38 -0.40
N GLN A 141 14.76 21.33 0.54
CA GLN A 141 14.67 21.02 1.97
C GLN A 141 13.41 20.20 2.29
N ALA A 142 12.25 20.58 1.74
CA ALA A 142 11.02 19.82 1.88
C ALA A 142 11.18 18.39 1.34
N THR A 143 11.80 18.25 0.16
CA THR A 143 12.09 16.95 -0.45
C THR A 143 13.01 16.09 0.44
N ILE A 144 14.03 16.69 1.08
CA ILE A 144 14.91 15.99 2.02
C ILE A 144 14.13 15.46 3.23
N GLU A 145 13.24 16.25 3.80
CA GLU A 145 12.44 15.81 4.94
C GLU A 145 11.46 14.69 4.54
N ILE A 146 10.81 14.79 3.39
CA ILE A 146 9.97 13.70 2.85
C ILE A 146 10.79 12.42 2.64
N PHE A 147 12.00 12.53 2.09
CA PHE A 147 12.88 11.38 1.91
C PHE A 147 13.24 10.73 3.24
N LYS A 148 13.61 11.53 4.27
CA LYS A 148 13.95 11.03 5.61
C LYS A 148 12.77 10.28 6.23
N LEU A 149 11.56 10.84 6.18
CA LEU A 149 10.35 10.21 6.69
C LEU A 149 10.04 8.89 5.99
N ARG A 150 10.28 8.81 4.68
CA ARG A 150 9.98 7.64 3.85
C ARG A 150 11.13 6.66 3.71
N LYS A 151 12.32 7.00 4.23
CA LYS A 151 13.52 6.18 4.04
C LYS A 151 13.28 4.73 4.43
N HIS A 152 12.89 4.48 5.66
CA HIS A 152 12.73 3.12 6.16
C HIS A 152 11.45 2.43 5.68
N SER A 153 10.36 3.17 5.57
CA SER A 153 9.06 2.61 5.19
C SER A 153 8.93 2.31 3.71
N TYR A 154 9.61 3.07 2.84
CA TYR A 154 9.49 2.94 1.39
C TYR A 154 10.81 2.63 0.68
N PHE A 155 11.86 3.45 0.85
CA PHE A 155 13.07 3.33 0.02
C PHE A 155 13.92 2.12 0.39
N ASP A 156 14.13 1.83 1.68
CA ASP A 156 14.88 0.65 2.12
C ASP A 156 14.14 -0.64 1.71
N THR A 157 12.81 -0.61 1.75
CA THR A 157 11.95 -1.69 1.25
C THR A 157 12.08 -1.88 -0.27
N LYS A 158 12.02 -0.79 -1.03
CA LYS A 158 12.19 -0.83 -2.48
C LYS A 158 13.58 -1.38 -2.87
N GLU A 159 14.62 -0.96 -2.16
CA GLU A 159 15.98 -1.51 -2.35
C GLU A 159 16.02 -3.02 -2.11
N SER A 160 15.34 -3.50 -1.06
CA SER A 160 15.26 -4.92 -0.75
C SER A 160 14.52 -5.71 -1.84
N LEU A 161 13.44 -5.15 -2.39
CA LEU A 161 12.73 -5.74 -3.52
C LEU A 161 13.59 -5.79 -4.79
N LEU A 162 14.40 -4.75 -5.05
CA LEU A 162 15.33 -4.73 -6.18
C LEU A 162 16.46 -5.76 -6.06
N LYS A 163 16.85 -6.14 -4.84
CA LYS A 163 17.77 -7.26 -4.60
C LYS A 163 17.14 -8.62 -4.93
N LEU A 164 15.82 -8.73 -4.84
CA LEU A 164 15.07 -9.95 -5.22
C LEU A 164 14.78 -10.01 -6.73
N TYR A 165 14.81 -8.87 -7.41
CA TYR A 165 14.47 -8.75 -8.82
C TYR A 165 15.56 -8.01 -9.60
N ASP A 166 16.48 -8.79 -10.16
CA ASP A 166 17.64 -8.26 -10.91
C ASP A 166 17.22 -7.75 -12.30
N ASN A 167 16.73 -6.50 -12.31
CA ASN A 167 16.38 -5.80 -13.55
C ASN A 167 16.66 -4.30 -13.40
N SER A 168 17.62 -3.79 -14.16
CA SER A 168 18.01 -2.36 -14.10
C SER A 168 16.88 -1.38 -14.38
N LYS A 169 15.87 -1.76 -15.18
CA LYS A 169 14.70 -0.94 -15.45
C LYS A 169 13.76 -0.81 -14.24
N ALA A 170 13.79 -1.80 -13.34
CA ALA A 170 12.92 -1.85 -12.17
C ALA A 170 13.24 -0.76 -11.14
N ALA A 171 14.42 -0.15 -11.18
CA ALA A 171 14.79 0.93 -10.27
C ALA A 171 13.79 2.11 -10.28
N ARG A 172 13.14 2.38 -11.42
CA ARG A 172 12.14 3.44 -11.56
C ARG A 172 10.68 2.95 -11.31
N TRP A 173 10.48 1.66 -11.12
CA TRP A 173 9.16 1.11 -10.83
C TRP A 173 8.79 1.33 -9.37
N ASN A 174 7.51 1.37 -9.08
CA ASN A 174 7.03 1.34 -7.70
C ASN A 174 7.10 -0.09 -7.12
N THR A 175 6.99 -0.20 -5.80
CA THR A 175 7.09 -1.51 -5.11
C THR A 175 6.04 -2.51 -5.57
N THR A 176 4.84 -2.03 -5.94
CA THR A 176 3.73 -2.86 -6.43
C THR A 176 4.07 -3.50 -7.79
N THR A 177 4.65 -2.70 -8.70
CA THR A 177 5.08 -3.20 -10.02
C THR A 177 6.24 -4.19 -9.88
N ILE A 178 7.23 -3.89 -9.03
CA ILE A 178 8.35 -4.81 -8.76
C ILE A 178 7.80 -6.13 -8.22
N SER A 179 6.92 -6.09 -7.23
CA SER A 179 6.31 -7.27 -6.62
C SER A 179 5.55 -8.14 -7.63
N ALA A 180 4.80 -7.52 -8.54
CA ALA A 180 4.10 -8.27 -9.60
C ALA A 180 5.07 -8.98 -10.54
N ASN A 181 6.17 -8.31 -10.89
CA ASN A 181 7.19 -8.87 -11.80
C ASN A 181 8.11 -9.92 -11.13
N ILE A 182 8.22 -9.94 -9.80
CA ILE A 182 8.86 -11.05 -9.07
C ILE A 182 8.06 -12.34 -9.25
N LEU A 183 6.74 -12.23 -9.36
CA LEU A 183 5.84 -13.38 -9.44
C LEU A 183 5.60 -13.85 -10.88
N LEU A 184 5.46 -12.93 -11.81
CA LEU A 184 5.13 -13.20 -13.22
C LEU A 184 5.90 -12.26 -14.15
N ASP A 185 6.29 -12.79 -15.30
CA ASP A 185 6.88 -12.07 -16.43
C ASP A 185 5.88 -11.88 -17.60
N TYR A 186 4.65 -12.38 -17.44
CA TYR A 186 3.55 -12.27 -18.40
C TYR A 186 2.24 -11.92 -17.68
N PRO A 187 1.25 -11.33 -18.38
CA PRO A 187 -0.04 -11.02 -17.78
C PRO A 187 -0.79 -12.25 -17.29
N LEU A 188 -1.39 -12.16 -16.09
CA LEU A 188 -2.25 -13.21 -15.55
C LEU A 188 -3.48 -13.41 -16.46
N PRO A 189 -3.85 -14.65 -16.82
CA PRO A 189 -5.06 -14.93 -17.54
C PRO A 189 -6.30 -14.41 -16.78
N LYS A 190 -7.17 -13.68 -17.47
CA LYS A 190 -8.39 -13.13 -16.87
C LYS A 190 -9.44 -14.22 -16.67
N TRP A 191 -10.10 -14.18 -15.53
CA TRP A 191 -11.26 -15.00 -15.26
C TRP A 191 -12.50 -14.40 -15.91
N ASN A 192 -13.49 -15.23 -16.20
CA ASN A 192 -14.77 -14.83 -16.79
C ASN A 192 -15.96 -15.05 -15.82
N ARG A 193 -15.69 -15.61 -14.64
CA ARG A 193 -16.67 -15.81 -13.57
C ARG A 193 -15.96 -15.84 -12.21
N LEU A 194 -16.73 -15.72 -11.13
CA LEU A 194 -16.25 -16.00 -9.77
C LEU A 194 -15.89 -17.48 -9.65
N GLN A 195 -14.80 -17.79 -8.95
CA GLN A 195 -14.35 -19.18 -8.75
C GLN A 195 -14.41 -19.55 -7.26
N ILE A 196 -15.62 -19.51 -6.71
CA ILE A 196 -15.88 -19.97 -5.35
C ILE A 196 -16.32 -21.45 -5.44
N PRO A 197 -15.66 -22.38 -4.72
CA PRO A 197 -16.04 -23.77 -4.69
C PRO A 197 -17.46 -23.96 -4.16
N GLU A 198 -18.26 -24.81 -4.81
CA GLU A 198 -19.68 -25.04 -4.49
C GLU A 198 -19.89 -25.52 -3.04
N ASP A 199 -18.95 -26.33 -2.52
CA ASP A 199 -19.00 -26.82 -1.16
C ASP A 199 -18.91 -25.73 -0.10
N LYS A 200 -18.42 -24.54 -0.42
CA LYS A 200 -18.31 -23.43 0.52
C LYS A 200 -19.63 -22.72 0.78
N TRP A 201 -20.54 -22.73 -0.17
CA TRP A 201 -21.86 -22.09 0.00
C TRP A 201 -22.72 -22.70 1.11
N LYS A 202 -22.55 -23.98 1.41
CA LYS A 202 -23.24 -24.64 2.53
C LYS A 202 -22.86 -24.10 3.93
N HIS A 203 -21.72 -23.39 4.03
CA HIS A 203 -21.26 -22.83 5.31
C HIS A 203 -21.84 -21.44 5.58
N VAL A 204 -22.56 -20.86 4.62
CA VAL A 204 -23.14 -19.52 4.71
C VAL A 204 -24.65 -19.56 4.38
N ASP A 205 -25.33 -20.58 4.85
CA ASP A 205 -26.77 -20.81 4.64
C ASP A 205 -27.65 -19.74 5.34
N GLU A 206 -27.13 -19.08 6.36
CA GLU A 206 -27.78 -17.95 7.05
C GLU A 206 -27.38 -16.57 6.46
N LEU A 207 -26.69 -16.54 5.33
CA LEU A 207 -26.31 -15.28 4.69
C LEU A 207 -27.55 -14.52 4.22
N PRO A 208 -27.68 -13.21 4.53
CA PRO A 208 -28.78 -12.40 4.02
C PRO A 208 -28.85 -12.42 2.49
N THR A 209 -30.06 -12.55 1.96
CA THR A 209 -30.29 -12.56 0.51
C THR A 209 -29.67 -11.34 -0.19
N PRO A 210 -29.81 -10.08 0.31
CA PRO A 210 -29.17 -8.93 -0.32
C PRO A 210 -27.64 -9.01 -0.38
N ALA A 211 -26.99 -9.57 0.66
CA ALA A 211 -25.54 -9.79 0.66
C ALA A 211 -25.13 -10.81 -0.41
N TYR A 212 -25.88 -11.92 -0.52
CA TYR A 212 -25.68 -12.93 -1.56
C TYR A 212 -25.82 -12.34 -2.95
N GLU A 213 -26.89 -11.57 -3.20
CA GLU A 213 -27.14 -10.94 -4.49
C GLU A 213 -26.05 -9.92 -4.85
N MET A 214 -25.58 -9.15 -3.86
CA MET A 214 -24.48 -8.22 -4.04
C MET A 214 -23.19 -8.95 -4.45
N TRP A 215 -22.87 -10.09 -3.82
CA TRP A 215 -21.72 -10.89 -4.22
C TRP A 215 -21.87 -11.48 -5.61
N LYS A 216 -23.06 -11.96 -5.98
CA LYS A 216 -23.35 -12.46 -7.33
C LYS A 216 -23.26 -11.35 -8.38
N TYR A 217 -23.68 -10.13 -8.05
CA TYR A 217 -23.57 -8.99 -8.96
C TYR A 217 -22.10 -8.66 -9.32
N ALA A 218 -21.16 -8.91 -8.42
CA ALA A 218 -19.73 -8.72 -8.71
C ALA A 218 -19.20 -9.59 -9.87
N GLU A 219 -19.91 -10.64 -10.26
CA GLU A 219 -19.55 -11.43 -11.45
C GLU A 219 -19.81 -10.65 -12.75
N SER A 220 -20.89 -9.87 -12.81
CA SER A 220 -21.22 -9.01 -13.94
C SER A 220 -20.46 -7.69 -13.94
N ASP A 221 -20.18 -7.13 -12.74
CA ASP A 221 -19.40 -5.91 -12.57
C ASP A 221 -18.37 -6.07 -11.43
N PRO A 222 -17.17 -6.58 -11.72
CA PRO A 222 -16.13 -6.76 -10.70
C PRO A 222 -15.53 -5.44 -10.18
N THR A 223 -15.97 -4.29 -10.71
CA THR A 223 -15.60 -2.96 -10.21
C THR A 223 -16.64 -2.38 -9.24
N TYR A 224 -17.74 -3.09 -9.05
CA TYR A 224 -18.82 -2.69 -8.15
C TYR A 224 -18.32 -2.45 -6.73
N LYS A 225 -18.78 -1.34 -6.15
CA LYS A 225 -18.39 -0.88 -4.80
C LYS A 225 -19.58 -0.74 -3.84
N GLY A 226 -20.66 -1.44 -4.14
CA GLY A 226 -21.83 -1.44 -3.28
C GLY A 226 -21.52 -2.00 -1.90
N THR A 227 -22.30 -1.60 -0.94
CA THR A 227 -22.25 -2.08 0.44
C THR A 227 -23.64 -2.42 0.91
N TYR A 228 -23.74 -3.40 1.78
CA TYR A 228 -24.95 -3.77 2.49
C TYR A 228 -24.64 -3.95 3.97
N SER A 229 -25.47 -3.45 4.88
CA SER A 229 -25.33 -3.66 6.32
C SER A 229 -26.60 -4.21 6.89
N GLU A 230 -26.45 -5.12 7.85
CA GLU A 230 -27.56 -5.70 8.60
C GLU A 230 -27.10 -6.11 9.99
N GLU A 231 -28.00 -5.98 10.97
CA GLU A 231 -27.76 -6.52 12.32
C GLU A 231 -27.95 -8.03 12.32
N ILE A 232 -26.85 -8.75 12.50
CA ILE A 232 -26.80 -10.22 12.50
C ILE A 232 -25.87 -10.66 13.63
N PHE A 233 -26.28 -11.69 14.41
CA PHE A 233 -25.48 -12.21 15.54
C PHE A 233 -25.13 -11.13 16.58
N ASP A 234 -26.06 -10.25 16.86
CA ASP A 234 -25.92 -9.07 17.74
C ASP A 234 -24.82 -8.10 17.31
N CYS A 235 -24.44 -8.11 16.04
CA CYS A 235 -23.46 -7.22 15.43
C CYS A 235 -24.06 -6.48 14.22
N ASP A 236 -23.73 -5.20 14.06
CA ASP A 236 -23.94 -4.49 12.78
C ASP A 236 -22.84 -4.92 11.79
N ILE A 237 -23.18 -5.87 10.92
CA ILE A 237 -22.24 -6.45 9.95
C ILE A 237 -22.38 -5.77 8.61
N LYS A 238 -21.25 -5.25 8.09
CA LYS A 238 -21.19 -4.60 6.79
C LYS A 238 -20.52 -5.48 5.75
N PHE A 239 -21.26 -5.86 4.73
CA PHE A 239 -20.75 -6.52 3.54
C PHE A 239 -20.24 -5.48 2.56
N ALA A 240 -18.99 -5.57 2.14
CA ALA A 240 -18.33 -4.63 1.21
C ALA A 240 -17.16 -5.32 0.50
N PHE A 241 -16.70 -4.77 -0.64
CA PHE A 241 -15.55 -5.35 -1.37
C PHE A 241 -14.19 -4.95 -0.79
N GLY A 242 -14.01 -5.18 0.51
CA GLY A 242 -12.76 -4.90 1.24
C GLY A 242 -12.56 -5.77 2.48
N GLY A 243 -13.65 -6.27 3.08
CA GLY A 243 -13.66 -7.07 4.28
C GLY A 243 -15.10 -7.28 4.77
N LEU A 244 -15.26 -7.90 5.93
CA LEU A 244 -16.54 -8.10 6.62
C LEU A 244 -16.48 -7.41 8.00
N PRO A 245 -16.39 -6.06 8.06
CA PRO A 245 -16.38 -5.39 9.35
C PRO A 245 -17.73 -5.52 10.06
N GLY A 246 -17.69 -5.76 11.37
CA GLY A 246 -18.88 -5.82 12.23
C GLY A 246 -18.55 -5.48 13.66
N GLU A 247 -19.49 -4.88 14.38
CA GLU A 247 -19.35 -4.52 15.79
C GLU A 247 -20.58 -4.87 16.58
N ASN A 248 -20.39 -5.26 17.84
CA ASN A 248 -21.49 -5.54 18.75
C ASN A 248 -22.34 -4.26 18.95
N VAL A 249 -23.67 -4.40 18.82
CA VAL A 249 -24.61 -3.27 18.94
C VAL A 249 -25.07 -3.01 20.37
N ASN A 250 -24.89 -3.95 21.27
CA ASN A 250 -25.44 -3.92 22.63
C ASN A 250 -24.45 -3.36 23.67
N GLU A 251 -23.15 -3.67 23.50
CA GLU A 251 -22.11 -3.35 24.47
C GLU A 251 -20.86 -2.79 23.80
N HIS A 252 -20.12 -1.94 24.55
CA HIS A 252 -18.86 -1.34 24.12
C HIS A 252 -17.68 -1.65 25.05
N TRP A 253 -17.91 -2.34 26.17
CA TRP A 253 -16.92 -2.74 27.16
C TRP A 253 -17.05 -4.21 27.46
N PHE A 254 -15.97 -4.97 27.26
CA PHE A 254 -15.95 -6.41 27.43
C PHE A 254 -14.73 -6.84 28.23
N GLU A 255 -14.87 -7.88 29.04
CA GLU A 255 -13.82 -8.54 29.78
C GLU A 255 -13.63 -9.98 29.27
N ASP A 256 -12.44 -10.54 29.49
CA ASP A 256 -12.07 -11.91 29.10
C ASP A 256 -12.29 -12.21 27.60
N VAL A 257 -11.75 -11.33 26.76
CA VAL A 257 -11.96 -11.35 25.31
C VAL A 257 -10.93 -12.23 24.62
N LYS A 258 -11.39 -13.09 23.73
CA LYS A 258 -10.59 -13.87 22.80
C LYS A 258 -10.70 -13.30 21.39
N LEU A 259 -9.60 -13.28 20.67
CA LEU A 259 -9.54 -12.90 19.25
C LEU A 259 -8.96 -14.06 18.44
N LEU A 260 -9.75 -14.60 17.54
CA LEU A 260 -9.28 -15.52 16.51
C LEU A 260 -8.99 -14.75 15.24
N ASP A 261 -7.72 -14.71 14.84
CA ASP A 261 -7.22 -13.97 13.68
C ASP A 261 -6.70 -14.94 12.62
N VAL A 262 -7.06 -14.73 11.34
CA VAL A 262 -6.66 -15.64 10.25
C VAL A 262 -5.22 -15.33 9.82
N ALA A 263 -4.32 -16.25 10.07
CA ALA A 263 -2.92 -16.14 9.71
C ALA A 263 -2.74 -15.93 8.20
N SER A 264 -2.40 -14.70 7.80
CA SER A 264 -2.19 -14.37 6.38
C SER A 264 -3.39 -14.74 5.50
N MET A 265 -4.57 -14.28 5.81
CA MET A 265 -5.85 -14.64 5.19
C MET A 265 -5.83 -14.58 3.66
N TYR A 266 -5.62 -13.41 3.05
CA TYR A 266 -5.61 -13.28 1.59
C TYR A 266 -4.52 -14.11 0.91
N PRO A 267 -3.27 -14.16 1.41
CA PRO A 267 -2.28 -15.10 0.90
C PRO A 267 -2.73 -16.56 0.93
N SER A 268 -3.40 -17.00 1.99
CA SER A 268 -3.90 -18.37 2.08
C SER A 268 -5.00 -18.65 1.07
N ILE A 269 -5.95 -17.72 0.90
CA ILE A 269 -7.03 -17.82 -0.11
C ILE A 269 -6.45 -17.85 -1.52
N ILE A 270 -5.47 -16.99 -1.83
CA ILE A 270 -4.80 -16.92 -3.14
C ILE A 270 -4.14 -18.27 -3.48
N ILE A 271 -3.54 -18.93 -2.50
CA ILE A 271 -2.93 -20.25 -2.67
C ILE A 271 -4.01 -21.33 -2.82
N ASN A 272 -4.99 -21.37 -1.93
CA ASN A 272 -6.06 -22.38 -1.92
C ASN A 272 -6.89 -22.40 -3.21
N LEU A 273 -7.15 -21.22 -3.76
CA LEU A 273 -7.92 -21.06 -5.00
C LEU A 273 -7.04 -21.04 -6.27
N ASN A 274 -5.74 -21.24 -6.14
CA ASN A 274 -4.77 -21.19 -7.24
C ASN A 274 -4.92 -19.93 -8.11
N VAL A 275 -5.13 -18.77 -7.46
CA VAL A 275 -5.45 -17.49 -8.12
C VAL A 275 -4.39 -17.07 -9.13
N LEU A 276 -3.11 -17.35 -8.84
CA LEU A 276 -1.98 -16.95 -9.66
C LEU A 276 -1.58 -18.03 -10.71
N GLY A 277 -2.35 -19.13 -10.81
CA GLY A 277 -2.05 -20.21 -11.74
C GLY A 277 -0.62 -20.74 -11.55
N ARG A 278 0.23 -20.68 -12.58
CA ARG A 278 1.61 -21.17 -12.51
C ARG A 278 2.46 -20.46 -11.48
N ALA A 279 2.17 -19.22 -11.15
CA ALA A 279 2.91 -18.46 -10.14
C ALA A 279 2.48 -18.78 -8.70
N THR A 280 1.41 -19.54 -8.48
CA THR A 280 0.96 -19.90 -7.12
C THR A 280 2.05 -20.63 -6.35
N ASN A 281 2.79 -21.56 -6.98
CA ASN A 281 3.89 -22.27 -6.32
C ASN A 281 5.03 -21.32 -5.92
N VAL A 282 5.36 -20.34 -6.76
CA VAL A 282 6.36 -19.31 -6.42
C VAL A 282 5.87 -18.49 -5.25
N TYR A 283 4.63 -18.06 -5.29
CA TYR A 283 4.01 -17.29 -4.22
C TYR A 283 3.99 -18.04 -2.88
N GLN A 284 3.65 -19.32 -2.91
CA GLN A 284 3.69 -20.20 -1.74
C GLN A 284 5.11 -20.32 -1.19
N SER A 285 6.10 -20.58 -2.05
CA SER A 285 7.51 -20.67 -1.64
C SER A 285 7.99 -19.38 -0.96
N LEU A 286 7.61 -18.20 -1.48
CA LEU A 286 7.94 -16.91 -0.86
C LEU A 286 7.25 -16.74 0.51
N LYS A 287 6.01 -17.22 0.67
CA LYS A 287 5.32 -17.23 1.98
C LYS A 287 6.06 -18.09 2.99
N GLU A 288 6.44 -19.31 2.61
CA GLU A 288 7.18 -20.25 3.47
C GLU A 288 8.57 -19.71 3.83
N GLU A 289 9.28 -19.14 2.85
CA GLU A 289 10.59 -18.51 3.08
C GLU A 289 10.45 -17.36 4.09
N ARG A 290 9.47 -16.48 3.91
CA ARG A 290 9.21 -15.38 4.84
C ARG A 290 9.02 -15.87 6.26
N LEU A 291 8.24 -16.92 6.46
CA LEU A 291 7.99 -17.48 7.81
C LEU A 291 9.27 -18.01 8.45
N LYS A 292 10.15 -18.68 7.67
CA LYS A 292 11.44 -19.18 8.15
C LYS A 292 12.40 -18.08 8.57
N ILE A 293 12.43 -16.97 7.83
CA ILE A 293 13.42 -15.89 8.07
C ILE A 293 12.88 -14.75 8.94
N LYS A 294 11.62 -14.77 9.36
CA LYS A 294 10.93 -13.68 10.08
C LYS A 294 11.72 -13.13 11.27
N HIS A 295 12.45 -13.99 11.96
CA HIS A 295 13.25 -13.64 13.14
C HIS A 295 14.77 -13.63 12.88
N VAL A 296 15.21 -13.97 11.67
CA VAL A 296 16.63 -14.10 11.29
C VAL A 296 17.06 -12.94 10.39
N ASP A 297 16.28 -12.64 9.36
CA ASP A 297 16.52 -11.54 8.41
C ASP A 297 15.25 -10.70 8.26
N LYS A 298 15.12 -9.72 9.14
CA LYS A 298 13.96 -8.84 9.16
C LYS A 298 13.78 -8.07 7.86
N GLN A 299 14.88 -7.57 7.27
CA GLN A 299 14.82 -6.75 6.06
C GLN A 299 14.27 -7.57 4.87
N LYS A 300 14.78 -8.77 4.68
CA LYS A 300 14.29 -9.68 3.62
C LYS A 300 12.85 -10.12 3.90
N SER A 301 12.52 -10.45 5.16
CA SER A 301 11.17 -10.82 5.57
C SER A 301 10.15 -9.71 5.30
N ASP A 302 10.51 -8.44 5.56
CA ASP A 302 9.66 -7.29 5.30
C ASP A 302 9.47 -7.06 3.78
N ALA A 303 10.51 -7.25 2.98
CA ALA A 303 10.38 -7.21 1.52
C ALA A 303 9.44 -8.30 0.99
N LEU A 304 9.61 -9.54 1.45
CA LEU A 304 8.72 -10.65 1.09
C LEU A 304 7.27 -10.40 1.54
N LYS A 305 7.06 -9.80 2.72
CA LYS A 305 5.72 -9.40 3.19
C LYS A 305 5.04 -8.45 2.20
N ILE A 306 5.78 -7.52 1.61
CA ILE A 306 5.23 -6.58 0.63
C ILE A 306 4.86 -7.29 -0.66
N VAL A 307 5.72 -8.20 -1.17
CA VAL A 307 5.36 -9.02 -2.34
C VAL A 307 4.05 -9.75 -2.09
N LEU A 308 3.93 -10.44 -0.96
CA LEU A 308 2.76 -11.24 -0.62
C LEU A 308 1.48 -10.38 -0.47
N ASN A 309 1.57 -9.28 0.27
CA ASN A 309 0.40 -8.43 0.54
C ASN A 309 -0.01 -7.58 -0.66
N SER A 310 0.91 -7.26 -1.59
CA SER A 310 0.60 -6.44 -2.75
C SER A 310 -0.24 -7.16 -3.81
N VAL A 311 -0.30 -8.49 -3.79
CA VAL A 311 -0.99 -9.29 -4.81
C VAL A 311 -2.46 -8.92 -4.90
N TYR A 312 -3.17 -8.85 -3.77
CA TYR A 312 -4.58 -8.51 -3.77
C TYR A 312 -4.87 -7.14 -4.40
N GLY A 313 -4.06 -6.11 -4.06
CA GLY A 313 -4.14 -4.79 -4.69
C GLY A 313 -3.79 -4.82 -6.18
N ASN A 314 -2.80 -5.62 -6.55
CA ASN A 314 -2.38 -5.81 -7.94
C ASN A 314 -3.47 -6.47 -8.81
N LEU A 315 -4.29 -7.36 -8.26
CA LEU A 315 -5.42 -7.96 -8.98
C LEU A 315 -6.45 -6.91 -9.42
N LYS A 316 -6.57 -5.79 -8.70
CA LYS A 316 -7.46 -4.65 -9.02
C LYS A 316 -6.82 -3.61 -9.95
N ASN A 317 -5.49 -3.61 -10.08
CA ASN A 317 -4.77 -2.58 -10.82
C ASN A 317 -4.65 -2.95 -12.31
N GLN A 318 -5.34 -2.21 -13.17
CA GLN A 318 -5.35 -2.44 -14.63
C GLN A 318 -3.97 -2.38 -15.31
N TYR A 319 -2.98 -1.75 -14.67
CA TYR A 319 -1.61 -1.65 -15.18
C TYR A 319 -0.69 -2.75 -14.66
N SER A 320 -1.19 -3.63 -13.79
CA SER A 320 -0.41 -4.74 -13.23
C SER A 320 -0.46 -5.97 -14.14
N LEU A 321 0.62 -6.74 -14.16
CA LEU A 321 0.64 -8.08 -14.75
C LEU A 321 -0.35 -9.03 -14.07
N LEU A 322 -0.70 -8.76 -12.82
CA LEU A 322 -1.64 -9.55 -12.04
C LEU A 322 -3.12 -9.11 -12.23
N PHE A 323 -3.41 -8.16 -13.11
CA PHE A 323 -4.76 -7.61 -13.26
C PHE A 323 -5.79 -8.68 -13.59
N ASN A 324 -6.63 -8.99 -12.61
CA ASN A 324 -7.76 -9.93 -12.72
C ASN A 324 -8.84 -9.54 -11.69
N PRO A 325 -9.75 -8.63 -12.03
CA PRO A 325 -10.72 -8.09 -11.07
C PRO A 325 -11.70 -9.15 -10.54
N LEU A 326 -12.07 -10.16 -11.34
CA LEU A 326 -12.90 -11.27 -10.86
C LEU A 326 -12.16 -12.16 -9.85
N ALA A 327 -10.87 -12.39 -10.04
CA ALA A 327 -10.07 -13.07 -9.04
C ALA A 327 -9.98 -12.26 -7.74
N SER A 328 -9.84 -10.93 -7.83
CA SER A 328 -9.90 -10.06 -6.65
C SER A 328 -11.23 -10.14 -5.92
N ALA A 329 -12.34 -10.09 -6.65
CA ALA A 329 -13.69 -10.24 -6.08
C ALA A 329 -13.85 -11.61 -5.41
N THR A 330 -13.41 -12.69 -6.08
CA THR A 330 -13.44 -14.05 -5.51
C THR A 330 -12.66 -14.13 -4.20
N VAL A 331 -11.44 -13.61 -4.13
CA VAL A 331 -10.62 -13.62 -2.90
C VAL A 331 -11.32 -12.87 -1.76
N CYS A 332 -11.92 -11.72 -2.07
CA CYS A 332 -12.65 -10.92 -1.10
C CYS A 332 -13.88 -11.66 -0.56
N ILE A 333 -14.74 -12.15 -1.46
CA ILE A 333 -15.98 -12.85 -1.11
C ILE A 333 -15.68 -14.13 -0.34
N TYR A 334 -14.70 -14.92 -0.79
CA TYR A 334 -14.28 -16.13 -0.08
C TYR A 334 -13.84 -15.84 1.36
N GLY A 335 -13.09 -14.75 1.56
CA GLY A 335 -12.70 -14.31 2.89
C GLY A 335 -13.88 -13.90 3.76
N GLN A 336 -14.83 -13.17 3.20
CA GLN A 336 -16.06 -12.79 3.92
C GLN A 336 -16.92 -14.02 4.27
N MET A 337 -17.05 -14.99 3.35
CA MET A 337 -17.74 -16.25 3.64
C MET A 337 -17.10 -17.00 4.81
N ALA A 338 -15.78 -17.08 4.80
CA ALA A 338 -15.05 -17.79 5.86
C ALA A 338 -15.22 -17.12 7.23
N LEU A 339 -15.16 -15.78 7.30
CA LEU A 339 -15.39 -15.03 8.53
C LEU A 339 -16.85 -15.10 8.98
N PHE A 340 -17.80 -15.00 8.06
CA PHE A 340 -19.22 -15.13 8.37
C PHE A 340 -19.54 -16.49 8.97
N ASP A 341 -18.99 -17.58 8.42
CA ASP A 341 -19.12 -18.91 8.98
C ASP A 341 -18.52 -19.05 10.38
N LEU A 342 -17.34 -18.41 10.63
CA LEU A 342 -16.75 -18.36 11.97
C LEU A 342 -17.66 -17.64 12.97
N CYS A 343 -18.20 -16.48 12.59
CA CYS A 343 -19.13 -15.71 13.40
C CYS A 343 -20.39 -16.54 13.71
N ARG A 344 -20.98 -17.16 12.71
CA ARG A 344 -22.16 -18.03 12.84
C ARG A 344 -21.92 -19.17 13.83
N ARG A 345 -20.80 -19.89 13.69
CA ARG A 345 -20.46 -21.02 14.57
C ARG A 345 -20.26 -20.57 16.01
N LEU A 346 -19.55 -19.47 16.25
CA LEU A 346 -19.35 -18.92 17.58
C LEU A 346 -20.67 -18.47 18.21
N TYR A 347 -21.50 -17.73 17.47
CA TYR A 347 -22.79 -17.25 17.96
C TYR A 347 -23.72 -18.40 18.37
N HIS A 348 -23.88 -19.42 17.53
CA HIS A 348 -24.71 -20.60 17.86
C HIS A 348 -24.13 -21.46 18.94
N ALA A 349 -22.86 -21.32 19.29
CA ALA A 349 -22.23 -21.96 20.42
C ALA A 349 -22.30 -21.11 21.71
N ASP A 350 -23.15 -20.08 21.75
CA ASP A 350 -23.36 -19.20 22.89
C ASP A 350 -22.11 -18.36 23.28
N TYR A 351 -21.40 -17.84 22.27
CA TYR A 351 -20.39 -16.80 22.44
C TYR A 351 -20.96 -15.45 22.00
N THR A 352 -20.65 -14.38 22.74
CA THR A 352 -20.96 -13.02 22.30
C THR A 352 -19.88 -12.54 21.36
N LEU A 353 -20.25 -12.16 20.12
CA LEU A 353 -19.36 -11.52 19.17
C LEU A 353 -19.15 -10.06 19.56
N ILE A 354 -17.92 -9.57 19.47
CA ILE A 354 -17.51 -8.23 19.91
C ILE A 354 -17.12 -7.36 18.71
N ASN A 355 -16.13 -7.84 17.96
CA ASN A 355 -15.54 -7.09 16.84
C ASN A 355 -15.17 -8.06 15.72
N ILE A 356 -15.63 -7.77 14.52
CA ILE A 356 -15.31 -8.53 13.32
C ILE A 356 -14.49 -7.61 12.41
N ASN A 357 -13.30 -8.04 12.15
CA ASN A 357 -12.34 -7.32 11.31
C ASN A 357 -12.30 -7.89 9.89
N THR A 358 -11.28 -7.46 9.09
CA THR A 358 -11.02 -8.03 7.77
C THR A 358 -10.59 -9.50 7.83
N ASP A 359 -9.95 -9.91 8.92
CA ASP A 359 -9.23 -11.18 9.07
C ASP A 359 -9.37 -11.82 10.46
N GLY A 360 -10.20 -11.28 11.35
CA GLY A 360 -10.37 -11.81 12.69
C GLY A 360 -11.72 -11.53 13.34
N VAL A 361 -12.05 -12.32 14.36
CA VAL A 361 -13.28 -12.21 15.16
C VAL A 361 -12.92 -12.19 16.63
N ALA A 362 -13.26 -11.10 17.33
CA ALA A 362 -13.17 -10.99 18.78
C ALA A 362 -14.51 -11.41 19.41
N PHE A 363 -14.43 -12.21 20.46
CA PHE A 363 -15.61 -12.76 21.14
C PHE A 363 -15.32 -13.03 22.63
N LYS A 364 -16.37 -13.19 23.41
CA LYS A 364 -16.30 -13.65 24.81
C LYS A 364 -17.20 -14.84 25.06
N ASP A 365 -16.87 -15.65 26.06
CA ASP A 365 -17.70 -16.74 26.53
C ASP A 365 -18.80 -16.21 27.46
N ASN A 366 -20.05 -16.56 27.18
CA ASN A 366 -21.19 -16.16 28.00
C ASN A 366 -21.34 -17.01 29.25
N ASP A 367 -21.06 -18.32 29.16
CA ASP A 367 -21.06 -19.25 30.26
C ASP A 367 -19.99 -20.36 30.07
N PRO A 368 -18.78 -20.17 30.64
CA PRO A 368 -17.71 -21.15 30.53
C PRO A 368 -18.06 -22.54 31.13
N ASN A 369 -19.08 -22.62 31.99
CA ASN A 369 -19.54 -23.86 32.60
C ASN A 369 -20.71 -24.51 31.84
N SER A 370 -21.14 -23.95 30.74
CA SER A 370 -22.22 -24.49 29.93
C SER A 370 -21.92 -25.91 29.47
N PRO A 371 -22.88 -26.84 29.55
CA PRO A 371 -22.74 -28.17 28.98
C PRO A 371 -22.45 -28.19 27.49
N LEU A 372 -22.78 -27.11 26.76
CA LEU A 372 -22.47 -26.93 25.35
C LEU A 372 -20.97 -26.95 25.08
N ARG A 373 -20.11 -26.51 26.02
CA ARG A 373 -18.64 -26.49 25.87
C ARG A 373 -18.04 -27.88 25.64
N ASN A 374 -18.73 -28.96 26.04
CA ASN A 374 -18.27 -30.34 25.76
C ASN A 374 -18.32 -30.67 24.24
N PHE A 375 -19.16 -30.00 23.46
CA PHE A 375 -19.41 -30.33 22.06
C PHE A 375 -19.17 -29.14 21.12
N MET A 376 -19.25 -27.92 21.63
CA MET A 376 -19.21 -26.67 20.87
C MET A 376 -18.25 -25.64 21.51
N ASP A 377 -17.15 -26.11 22.08
CA ASP A 377 -16.08 -25.23 22.55
C ASP A 377 -15.40 -24.51 21.38
N TYR A 378 -14.93 -23.27 21.62
CA TYR A 378 -14.30 -22.49 20.58
C TYR A 378 -13.06 -23.20 19.97
N GLU A 379 -12.35 -24.03 20.72
CA GLU A 379 -11.23 -24.82 20.19
C GLU A 379 -11.69 -25.91 19.21
N ILE A 380 -12.86 -26.49 19.43
CA ILE A 380 -13.48 -27.44 18.50
C ILE A 380 -13.92 -26.72 17.24
N ILE A 381 -14.59 -25.59 17.41
CA ILE A 381 -15.02 -24.71 16.28
C ILE A 381 -13.82 -24.29 15.47
N TRP A 382 -12.75 -23.84 16.11
CA TRP A 382 -11.49 -23.46 15.49
C TRP A 382 -10.95 -24.57 14.59
N LYS A 383 -10.74 -25.76 15.13
CA LYS A 383 -10.17 -26.89 14.38
C LYS A 383 -11.04 -27.30 13.19
N GLN A 384 -12.36 -27.33 13.37
CA GLN A 384 -13.29 -27.62 12.27
C GLN A 384 -13.26 -26.57 11.19
N TRP A 385 -13.25 -25.30 11.58
CA TRP A 385 -13.18 -24.18 10.64
C TRP A 385 -11.87 -24.19 9.83
N GLU A 386 -10.73 -24.45 10.48
CA GLU A 386 -9.44 -24.58 9.79
C GLU A 386 -9.46 -25.69 8.73
N GLN A 387 -10.09 -26.82 9.04
CA GLN A 387 -10.26 -27.92 8.08
C GLN A 387 -11.18 -27.55 6.92
N ASP A 388 -12.32 -26.92 7.23
CA ASP A 388 -13.31 -26.54 6.22
C ASP A 388 -12.80 -25.47 5.27
N TRP A 389 -12.00 -24.52 5.74
CA TRP A 389 -11.52 -23.38 4.94
C TRP A 389 -10.05 -23.51 4.50
N ASN A 390 -9.33 -24.53 4.98
CA ASN A 390 -7.90 -24.72 4.72
C ASN A 390 -7.08 -23.45 5.00
N MET A 391 -7.35 -22.83 6.14
CA MET A 391 -6.67 -21.65 6.66
C MET A 391 -6.33 -21.87 8.13
N THR A 392 -5.39 -21.09 8.65
CA THR A 392 -4.93 -21.22 10.05
C THR A 392 -5.42 -20.02 10.85
N LEU A 393 -5.93 -20.27 12.07
CA LEU A 393 -6.26 -19.22 13.03
C LEU A 393 -5.14 -19.08 14.07
N GLU A 394 -4.95 -17.87 14.56
CA GLU A 394 -4.08 -17.51 15.69
C GLU A 394 -4.95 -16.93 16.79
N LEU A 395 -4.69 -17.33 18.04
CA LEU A 395 -5.44 -16.86 19.22
C LEU A 395 -4.65 -15.75 19.92
N ASP A 396 -5.31 -14.62 20.15
CA ASP A 396 -4.92 -13.61 21.13
C ASP A 396 -5.98 -13.53 22.24
N GLU A 397 -5.55 -13.25 23.48
CA GLU A 397 -6.44 -13.07 24.63
C GLU A 397 -6.21 -11.68 25.22
N PHE A 398 -7.29 -11.05 25.69
CA PHE A 398 -7.29 -9.71 26.27
C PHE A 398 -8.10 -9.69 27.55
N ASP A 399 -7.58 -9.03 28.58
CA ASP A 399 -8.27 -8.84 29.87
C ASP A 399 -9.49 -7.92 29.69
N THR A 400 -9.33 -6.88 28.84
CA THR A 400 -10.37 -5.88 28.60
C THR A 400 -10.34 -5.41 27.14
N TRP A 401 -11.52 -5.22 26.58
CA TRP A 401 -11.72 -4.64 25.24
C TRP A 401 -12.76 -3.53 25.31
N ILE A 402 -12.40 -2.34 24.85
CA ILE A 402 -13.27 -1.17 24.81
C ILE A 402 -13.30 -0.69 23.38
N GLN A 403 -14.46 -0.62 22.75
CA GLN A 403 -14.60 -0.17 21.37
C GLN A 403 -15.60 0.95 21.22
N LYS A 404 -15.29 1.87 20.30
CA LYS A 404 -16.24 2.85 19.76
C LYS A 404 -16.89 2.30 18.49
N ASP A 405 -16.08 1.71 17.63
CA ASP A 405 -16.44 1.07 16.37
C ASP A 405 -15.37 0.04 15.98
N VAL A 406 -15.59 -0.67 14.87
CA VAL A 406 -14.68 -1.72 14.36
C VAL A 406 -13.22 -1.27 14.27
N ASN A 407 -12.98 0.00 13.93
CA ASN A 407 -11.65 0.53 13.66
C ASN A 407 -11.06 1.32 14.84
N ASN A 408 -11.86 1.68 15.82
CA ASN A 408 -11.47 2.49 16.96
C ASN A 408 -11.72 1.73 18.27
N TYR A 409 -10.65 1.10 18.80
CA TYR A 409 -10.74 0.33 20.03
C TYR A 409 -9.44 0.36 20.85
N ILE A 410 -9.59 0.01 22.13
CA ILE A 410 -8.50 -0.20 23.09
C ILE A 410 -8.63 -1.63 23.59
N ALA A 411 -7.54 -2.40 23.51
CA ALA A 411 -7.45 -3.74 24.06
C ALA A 411 -6.30 -3.83 25.07
N ILE A 412 -6.55 -4.41 26.22
CA ILE A 412 -5.61 -4.51 27.34
C ILE A 412 -5.27 -5.99 27.56
N LYS A 413 -3.98 -6.31 27.64
CA LYS A 413 -3.45 -7.64 27.92
C LYS A 413 -2.28 -7.52 28.86
N ASP A 414 -2.32 -8.17 30.03
CA ASP A 414 -1.25 -8.14 31.03
C ASP A 414 -0.80 -6.71 31.39
N GLY A 415 -1.75 -5.78 31.51
CA GLY A 415 -1.50 -4.37 31.76
C GLY A 415 -0.90 -3.59 30.60
N LYS A 416 -0.68 -4.22 29.43
CA LYS A 416 -0.23 -3.55 28.20
C LYS A 416 -1.43 -3.10 27.37
N VAL A 417 -1.41 -1.85 26.94
CA VAL A 417 -2.50 -1.23 26.19
C VAL A 417 -2.18 -1.25 24.69
N LYS A 418 -3.04 -1.89 23.90
CA LYS A 418 -3.05 -1.83 22.43
C LYS A 418 -4.14 -0.87 22.01
N VAL A 419 -3.77 0.17 21.29
CA VAL A 419 -4.71 1.18 20.77
C VAL A 419 -4.77 1.07 19.26
N LYS A 420 -5.98 1.05 18.70
CA LYS A 420 -6.20 1.04 17.25
C LYS A 420 -7.19 2.16 16.90
N GLY A 421 -6.92 2.82 15.77
CA GLY A 421 -7.77 3.87 15.20
C GLY A 421 -7.28 5.29 15.44
N ALA A 422 -7.76 6.20 14.60
CA ALA A 422 -7.38 7.60 14.64
C ALA A 422 -7.93 8.33 15.88
N GLU A 423 -9.13 7.94 16.32
CA GLU A 423 -9.82 8.58 17.44
C GLU A 423 -9.28 8.11 18.82
N THR A 424 -8.65 6.95 18.86
CA THR A 424 -8.08 6.39 20.08
C THR A 424 -6.58 6.62 20.19
N ASN A 425 -5.91 7.04 19.13
CA ASN A 425 -4.47 7.26 19.12
C ASN A 425 -4.16 8.68 19.64
N LYS A 426 -3.45 8.76 20.78
CA LYS A 426 -3.07 10.03 21.45
C LYS A 426 -2.27 11.01 20.57
N TYR A 427 -1.71 10.58 19.45
CA TYR A 427 -0.99 11.45 18.51
C TYR A 427 -1.90 12.18 17.52
N ASN A 428 -3.18 11.88 17.50
CA ASN A 428 -4.18 12.52 16.62
C ASN A 428 -5.08 13.50 17.37
N PHE A 429 -4.85 13.72 18.65
CA PHE A 429 -5.53 14.75 19.45
C PHE A 429 -4.75 16.07 19.39
N ASN A 430 -4.65 16.66 18.21
CA ASN A 430 -4.22 18.05 18.03
C ASN A 430 -5.26 18.80 17.20
#